data_2b537c511a5b82fc99cd552d7b1dd501
#
_entry.id   2b537c511a5b82fc99cd552d7b1dd501
#
_cell.length_a   1.000
_cell.length_b   1.000
_cell.length_c   1.000
_cell.angle_alpha   90.00
_cell.angle_beta   90.00
_cell.angle_gamma   90.00
#
_symmetry.space_group_name_H-M   'P 1'
#
loop_
_entity.id
_entity.type
_entity.pdbx_description
1 polymer ?
#
loop_
_entity_poly.entity_id
_entity_poly.type
_entity_poly.pdbx_seq_one_letter_code
_entity_poly.pdbx_strand_id
1 'polypeptide(L)'
;MKNFFTLIALSVLSLSFGQDEASKFNFSGSVDAYWRSNINSPNDEVNQGTLPYAPPSSFVNMPGFSLGMANLVASYEDESVGFVADLAYGPRADQAINPNGATNNAAINQMYMFWKITENTTATMGRFNTFIGLERISPVENFNYSMSHAFTFGPRNHNGLMLDFKLNNNWDMKLAVMNPMEVTDFNNTGHYSVGGQITNGRFKFGYVRSQRSSFIDIIGGFDI
;
A
#
# COMPACT_ATOMS: atom_id res chain seq x y z
N MET A 1 18.36 -29.71 16.48
CA MET A 1 17.26 -29.09 15.75
C MET A 1 15.92 -29.13 16.50
N LYS A 2 15.51 -30.23 17.11
CA LYS A 2 14.26 -30.32 17.91
C LYS A 2 14.17 -29.26 19.03
N ASN A 3 15.27 -29.00 19.73
CA ASN A 3 15.28 -28.04 20.85
C ASN A 3 15.23 -26.57 20.42
N PHE A 4 15.64 -26.26 19.18
CA PHE A 4 15.58 -24.92 18.62
C PHE A 4 14.14 -24.52 18.29
N PHE A 5 13.35 -25.43 17.71
CA PHE A 5 11.93 -25.20 17.45
C PHE A 5 11.09 -25.08 18.72
N THR A 6 11.46 -25.82 19.76
CA THR A 6 10.80 -25.74 21.07
C THR A 6 11.06 -24.37 21.73
N LEU A 7 12.24 -23.80 21.56
CA LEU A 7 12.57 -22.47 22.11
C LEU A 7 11.81 -21.34 21.38
N ILE A 8 11.68 -21.45 20.05
CA ILE A 8 10.88 -20.49 19.26
C ILE A 8 9.39 -20.60 19.63
N ALA A 9 8.86 -21.80 19.78
CA ALA A 9 7.47 -22.00 20.18
C ALA A 9 7.19 -21.47 21.60
N LEU A 10 8.15 -21.62 22.53
CA LEU A 10 8.03 -21.06 23.88
C LEU A 10 8.12 -19.54 23.90
N SER A 11 8.97 -18.93 23.05
CA SER A 11 9.09 -17.47 22.95
C SER A 11 7.83 -16.83 22.33
N VAL A 12 7.19 -17.50 21.39
CA VAL A 12 5.90 -17.04 20.82
C VAL A 12 4.76 -17.17 21.84
N LEU A 13 4.75 -18.24 22.65
CA LEU A 13 3.79 -18.42 23.74
C LEU A 13 3.97 -17.38 24.87
N SER A 14 5.21 -17.00 25.20
CA SER A 14 5.44 -15.97 26.21
C SER A 14 5.04 -14.56 25.78
N LEU A 15 4.98 -14.27 24.47
CA LEU A 15 4.42 -13.04 23.94
C LEU A 15 2.88 -12.97 24.01
N SER A 16 2.21 -14.11 24.18
CA SER A 16 0.75 -14.19 24.24
C SER A 16 0.15 -13.96 25.64
N PHE A 17 0.95 -13.97 26.69
CA PHE A 17 0.48 -13.88 28.10
C PHE A 17 0.67 -12.51 28.74
N GLY A 18 1.08 -11.48 27.99
CA GLY A 18 1.31 -10.12 28.49
C GLY A 18 0.24 -9.11 28.09
N GLN A 19 -1.01 -9.51 27.87
CA GLN A 19 -2.05 -8.61 27.34
C GLN A 19 -3.20 -8.36 28.33
N ASP A 20 -2.90 -7.70 29.44
CA ASP A 20 -3.93 -7.15 30.32
C ASP A 20 -4.01 -5.61 30.37
N GLU A 21 -3.13 -4.91 29.64
CA GLU A 21 -3.34 -3.53 29.23
C GLU A 21 -3.47 -3.52 27.70
N ALA A 22 -4.37 -2.69 27.15
CA ALA A 22 -4.53 -2.56 25.70
C ALA A 22 -3.16 -2.32 25.06
N SER A 23 -2.61 -3.35 24.43
CA SER A 23 -1.26 -3.31 23.90
C SER A 23 -1.17 -2.16 22.88
N LYS A 24 -0.27 -1.22 23.11
CA LYS A 24 0.03 -0.14 22.15
C LYS A 24 0.57 -0.69 20.83
N PHE A 25 1.00 -1.96 20.81
CA PHE A 25 1.41 -2.68 19.63
C PHE A 25 0.27 -3.52 19.08
N ASN A 26 0.06 -3.42 17.77
CA ASN A 26 -0.88 -4.25 17.03
C ASN A 26 -0.14 -4.95 15.88
N PHE A 27 -0.44 -6.25 15.70
CA PHE A 27 0.06 -7.06 14.60
C PHE A 27 -1.12 -7.59 13.80
N SER A 28 -1.07 -7.40 12.49
CA SER A 28 -2.07 -7.90 11.56
C SER A 28 -1.41 -8.33 10.26
N GLY A 29 -2.15 -8.95 9.39
CA GLY A 29 -1.65 -9.34 8.09
C GLY A 29 -2.70 -10.09 7.29
N SER A 30 -2.37 -10.36 6.04
CA SER A 30 -3.19 -11.16 5.15
C SER A 30 -2.35 -12.01 4.23
N VAL A 31 -2.94 -13.07 3.73
CA VAL A 31 -2.39 -13.93 2.67
C VAL A 31 -3.48 -14.11 1.64
N ASP A 32 -3.16 -13.95 0.37
CA ASP A 32 -4.08 -14.18 -0.71
C ASP A 32 -3.52 -15.10 -1.78
N ALA A 33 -4.42 -15.86 -2.36
CA ALA A 33 -4.18 -16.69 -3.53
C ALA A 33 -5.40 -16.57 -4.45
N TYR A 34 -5.19 -16.80 -5.72
CA TYR A 34 -6.27 -16.73 -6.69
C TYR A 34 -6.21 -17.87 -7.69
N TRP A 35 -7.34 -18.11 -8.34
CA TRP A 35 -7.42 -18.92 -9.52
C TRP A 35 -7.93 -18.09 -10.69
N ARG A 36 -7.29 -18.24 -11.84
CA ARG A 36 -7.67 -17.53 -13.04
C ARG A 36 -7.69 -18.48 -14.25
N SER A 37 -8.73 -18.36 -15.06
CA SER A 37 -8.81 -19.00 -16.37
C SER A 37 -9.29 -17.99 -17.40
N ASN A 38 -8.69 -18.03 -18.57
CA ASN A 38 -9.17 -17.28 -19.73
C ASN A 38 -10.01 -18.22 -20.60
N ILE A 39 -11.26 -17.90 -20.82
CA ILE A 39 -12.20 -18.75 -21.57
C ILE A 39 -11.77 -18.92 -23.04
N ASN A 40 -11.17 -17.88 -23.63
CA ASN A 40 -10.82 -17.86 -25.05
C ASN A 40 -9.44 -18.45 -25.35
N SER A 41 -8.55 -18.51 -24.41
CA SER A 41 -7.19 -19.04 -24.55
C SER A 41 -6.65 -19.48 -23.18
N PRO A 42 -7.22 -20.53 -22.59
CA PRO A 42 -6.76 -20.98 -21.29
C PRO A 42 -5.41 -21.65 -21.43
N ASN A 43 -4.38 -21.09 -20.81
CA ASN A 43 -3.08 -21.73 -20.59
C ASN A 43 -2.40 -22.31 -21.85
N ASP A 44 -2.55 -21.67 -22.98
CA ASP A 44 -2.00 -22.17 -24.23
C ASP A 44 -0.48 -22.01 -24.29
N GLU A 45 0.28 -23.09 -24.32
CA GLU A 45 1.74 -23.10 -24.38
C GLU A 45 2.29 -22.54 -25.71
N VAL A 46 1.48 -22.45 -26.75
CA VAL A 46 1.91 -22.04 -28.10
C VAL A 46 2.38 -20.56 -28.14
N ASN A 47 2.02 -19.78 -27.17
CA ASN A 47 2.34 -18.36 -27.14
C ASN A 47 3.43 -18.00 -26.13
N GLN A 48 4.44 -18.84 -25.93
CA GLN A 48 5.64 -18.48 -25.16
C GLN A 48 6.32 -17.24 -25.79
N GLY A 49 6.13 -16.08 -25.17
CA GLY A 49 6.72 -14.81 -25.63
C GLY A 49 5.73 -13.68 -25.93
N THR A 50 4.47 -13.98 -26.13
CA THR A 50 3.38 -13.00 -26.07
C THR A 50 2.54 -13.28 -24.84
N LEU A 51 2.20 -12.26 -24.06
CA LEU A 51 1.36 -12.42 -22.89
C LEU A 51 -0.09 -12.68 -23.33
N PRO A 52 -0.53 -13.95 -23.51
CA PRO A 52 -1.85 -14.26 -24.07
C PRO A 52 -2.95 -14.12 -23.02
N TYR A 53 -2.56 -13.77 -21.82
CA TYR A 53 -3.43 -13.93 -20.68
C TYR A 53 -4.11 -12.63 -20.32
N ALA A 54 -4.25 -11.94 -19.56
CA ALA A 54 -4.89 -10.72 -19.27
C ALA A 54 -3.94 -9.55 -19.43
N PRO A 55 -4.45 -8.35 -19.58
CA PRO A 55 -3.64 -7.15 -19.58
C PRO A 55 -2.71 -7.13 -18.37
N PRO A 56 -1.44 -6.71 -18.51
CA PRO A 56 -0.47 -6.65 -17.42
C PRO A 56 -0.89 -5.69 -16.30
N SER A 57 -1.86 -4.84 -16.55
CA SER A 57 -2.41 -3.90 -15.58
C SER A 57 -3.15 -4.54 -14.41
N SER A 58 -3.50 -5.81 -14.49
CA SER A 58 -4.41 -6.43 -13.52
C SER A 58 -3.77 -6.93 -12.23
N PHE A 59 -2.44 -7.02 -12.14
CA PHE A 59 -1.71 -7.74 -11.07
C PHE A 59 -2.22 -9.17 -10.82
N VAL A 60 -2.90 -9.77 -11.81
CA VAL A 60 -3.48 -11.11 -11.83
C VAL A 60 -3.07 -11.75 -13.14
N ASN A 61 -1.77 -11.92 -13.34
CA ASN A 61 -1.24 -12.25 -14.67
C ASN A 61 -1.06 -13.74 -14.88
N MET A 62 -0.95 -14.52 -13.81
CA MET A 62 -0.67 -15.94 -13.93
C MET A 62 -1.97 -16.75 -14.05
N PRO A 63 -2.07 -17.64 -15.05
CA PRO A 63 -3.21 -18.54 -15.17
C PRO A 63 -3.13 -19.69 -14.17
N GLY A 64 -4.26 -20.31 -13.88
CA GLY A 64 -4.38 -21.41 -12.94
C GLY A 64 -4.39 -20.91 -11.48
N PHE A 65 -3.96 -21.77 -10.56
CA PHE A 65 -3.80 -21.41 -9.14
C PHE A 65 -2.49 -20.66 -8.96
N SER A 66 -2.57 -19.50 -8.38
CA SER A 66 -1.42 -18.61 -8.19
C SER A 66 -1.46 -17.91 -6.83
N LEU A 67 -0.27 -17.58 -6.34
CA LEU A 67 -0.12 -16.74 -5.17
C LEU A 67 -0.33 -15.28 -5.57
N GLY A 68 -1.02 -14.52 -4.74
CA GLY A 68 -1.11 -13.08 -4.83
C GLY A 68 -0.02 -12.41 -4.00
N MET A 69 -0.30 -12.14 -2.75
CA MET A 69 0.66 -11.59 -1.80
C MET A 69 0.39 -12.06 -0.37
N ALA A 70 1.41 -11.93 0.45
CA ALA A 70 1.29 -11.98 1.90
C ALA A 70 1.80 -10.65 2.46
N ASN A 71 1.08 -10.06 3.41
CA ASN A 71 1.59 -8.92 4.15
C ASN A 71 1.54 -9.15 5.66
N LEU A 72 2.47 -8.49 6.34
CA LEU A 72 2.56 -8.43 7.79
C LEU A 72 2.66 -6.96 8.19
N VAL A 73 1.72 -6.52 8.99
CA VAL A 73 1.66 -5.15 9.49
C VAL A 73 1.92 -5.14 10.98
N ALA A 74 2.93 -4.39 11.39
CA ALA A 74 3.19 -4.04 12.77
C ALA A 74 2.91 -2.55 12.96
N SER A 75 2.11 -2.20 13.93
CA SER A 75 1.82 -0.82 14.28
C SER A 75 1.97 -0.59 15.79
N TYR A 76 2.39 0.60 16.12
CA TYR A 76 2.45 1.10 17.47
C TYR A 76 1.79 2.47 17.51
N GLU A 77 0.96 2.69 18.52
CA GLU A 77 0.33 3.98 18.74
C GLU A 77 0.33 4.30 20.23
N ASP A 78 0.89 5.43 20.57
CA ASP A 78 0.78 6.09 21.86
C ASP A 78 -0.06 7.37 21.72
N GLU A 79 -0.31 8.09 22.79
CA GLU A 79 -1.20 9.25 22.85
C GLU A 79 -1.10 10.18 21.63
N SER A 80 0.10 10.59 21.26
CA SER A 80 0.31 11.54 20.17
C SER A 80 1.25 11.06 19.08
N VAL A 81 1.93 9.93 19.27
CA VAL A 81 2.93 9.43 18.31
C VAL A 81 2.71 7.95 18.00
N GLY A 82 3.13 7.53 16.83
CA GLY A 82 3.11 6.13 16.46
C GLY A 82 3.90 5.85 15.19
N PHE A 83 3.93 4.57 14.82
CA PHE A 83 4.50 4.13 13.56
C PHE A 83 3.73 2.95 12.97
N VAL A 84 3.91 2.75 11.68
CA VAL A 84 3.43 1.59 10.94
C VAL A 84 4.58 1.03 10.12
N ALA A 85 4.75 -0.29 10.17
CA ALA A 85 5.62 -1.05 9.29
C ALA A 85 4.79 -2.15 8.62
N ASP A 86 4.57 -2.04 7.32
CA ASP A 86 3.84 -3.00 6.49
C ASP A 86 4.81 -3.62 5.49
N LEU A 87 5.09 -4.90 5.68
CA LEU A 87 5.95 -5.71 4.82
C LEU A 87 5.07 -6.60 3.95
N ALA A 88 5.34 -6.63 2.66
CA ALA A 88 4.57 -7.40 1.69
C ALA A 88 5.49 -8.22 0.78
N TYR A 89 5.08 -9.44 0.49
CA TYR A 89 5.82 -10.42 -0.31
C TYR A 89 4.88 -11.10 -1.30
N GLY A 90 5.42 -11.56 -2.40
CA GLY A 90 4.71 -12.31 -3.42
C GLY A 90 4.56 -11.57 -4.74
N PRO A 91 4.08 -12.24 -5.80
CA PRO A 91 4.05 -11.69 -7.15
C PRO A 91 3.31 -10.35 -7.28
N ARG A 92 2.22 -10.18 -6.54
CA ARG A 92 1.47 -8.93 -6.52
C ARG A 92 2.25 -7.80 -5.82
N ALA A 93 2.88 -8.12 -4.69
CA ALA A 93 3.72 -7.17 -3.97
C ALA A 93 4.91 -6.72 -4.84
N ASP A 94 5.60 -7.64 -5.51
CA ASP A 94 6.71 -7.33 -6.40
C ASP A 94 6.30 -6.37 -7.51
N GLN A 95 5.18 -6.63 -8.17
CA GLN A 95 4.68 -5.77 -9.24
C GLN A 95 4.25 -4.38 -8.75
N ALA A 96 3.72 -4.30 -7.53
CA ALA A 96 3.22 -3.05 -6.98
C ALA A 96 4.31 -2.20 -6.31
N ILE A 97 5.21 -2.83 -5.56
CA ILE A 97 6.19 -2.15 -4.70
C ILE A 97 7.51 -1.95 -5.44
N ASN A 98 7.91 -2.92 -6.27
CA ASN A 98 9.21 -2.94 -6.93
C ASN A 98 9.10 -3.31 -8.43
N PRO A 99 8.34 -2.55 -9.22
CA PRO A 99 8.06 -2.89 -10.62
C PRO A 99 9.30 -3.00 -11.51
N ASN A 100 10.41 -2.42 -11.11
CA ASN A 100 11.66 -2.42 -11.87
C ASN A 100 12.72 -3.40 -11.32
N GLY A 101 12.41 -4.12 -10.24
CA GLY A 101 13.30 -5.11 -9.63
C GLY A 101 14.61 -4.55 -9.04
N ALA A 102 14.70 -3.24 -8.86
CA ALA A 102 15.98 -2.56 -8.63
C ALA A 102 16.19 -2.05 -7.20
N THR A 103 15.28 -2.29 -6.27
CA THR A 103 15.35 -1.65 -4.96
C THR A 103 15.66 -2.62 -3.83
N ASN A 104 16.44 -2.18 -2.87
CA ASN A 104 16.69 -2.90 -1.62
C ASN A 104 15.46 -2.93 -0.70
N ASN A 105 14.40 -2.18 -1.04
CA ASN A 105 13.18 -2.02 -0.27
C ASN A 105 12.01 -2.85 -0.84
N ALA A 106 12.32 -3.93 -1.55
CA ALA A 106 11.33 -4.74 -2.28
C ALA A 106 10.18 -5.29 -1.42
N ALA A 107 10.39 -5.42 -0.10
CA ALA A 107 9.38 -5.92 0.82
C ALA A 107 8.61 -4.82 1.56
N ILE A 108 9.02 -3.56 1.46
CA ILE A 108 8.41 -2.48 2.24
C ILE A 108 7.24 -1.89 1.45
N ASN A 109 6.03 -2.24 1.85
CA ASN A 109 4.82 -1.59 1.36
C ASN A 109 4.67 -0.21 1.98
N GLN A 110 4.66 -0.15 3.32
CA GLN A 110 4.63 1.12 4.06
C GLN A 110 5.61 1.05 5.24
N MET A 111 6.25 2.15 5.52
CA MET A 111 7.07 2.34 6.71
C MET A 111 7.09 3.83 7.03
N TYR A 112 6.33 4.23 8.02
CA TYR A 112 6.20 5.63 8.41
C TYR A 112 5.97 5.79 9.90
N MET A 113 6.32 6.96 10.40
CA MET A 113 5.93 7.45 11.71
C MET A 113 4.90 8.55 11.56
N PHE A 114 4.11 8.75 12.59
CA PHE A 114 3.16 9.84 12.64
C PHE A 114 3.17 10.54 14.00
N TRP A 115 2.79 11.82 13.97
CA TRP A 115 2.63 12.65 15.14
C TRP A 115 1.32 13.43 15.05
N LYS A 116 0.44 13.20 16.01
CA LYS A 116 -0.79 13.96 16.21
C LYS A 116 -0.44 15.30 16.86
N ILE A 117 -0.23 16.32 16.05
CA ILE A 117 0.16 17.67 16.49
C ILE A 117 -0.97 18.31 17.31
N THR A 118 -2.20 18.09 16.87
CA THR A 118 -3.44 18.46 17.54
C THR A 118 -4.48 17.35 17.32
N GLU A 119 -5.65 17.45 17.94
CA GLU A 119 -6.78 16.54 17.69
C GLU A 119 -7.21 16.51 16.22
N ASN A 120 -6.95 17.59 15.48
CA ASN A 120 -7.35 17.76 14.10
C ASN A 120 -6.19 17.76 13.09
N THR A 121 -4.96 17.60 13.55
CA THR A 121 -3.79 17.68 12.67
C THR A 121 -2.79 16.58 12.97
N THR A 122 -2.48 15.76 11.97
CA THR A 122 -1.47 14.71 12.06
C THR A 122 -0.39 14.93 11.00
N ALA A 123 0.86 14.84 11.41
CA ALA A 123 2.01 14.78 10.50
C ALA A 123 2.43 13.32 10.33
N THR A 124 2.66 12.89 9.10
CA THR A 124 3.14 11.55 8.75
C THR A 124 4.43 11.68 7.94
N MET A 125 5.48 10.95 8.32
CA MET A 125 6.77 10.96 7.64
C MET A 125 7.26 9.55 7.37
N GLY A 126 7.66 9.29 6.14
CA GLY A 126 8.18 7.99 5.68
C GLY A 126 7.58 7.57 4.35
N ARG A 127 7.46 6.24 4.17
CA ARG A 127 6.81 5.64 3.01
C ARG A 127 5.38 5.27 3.36
N PHE A 128 4.43 5.80 2.62
CA PHE A 128 3.01 5.56 2.81
C PHE A 128 2.30 5.31 1.47
N ASN A 129 1.18 4.60 1.50
CA ASN A 129 0.35 4.36 0.34
C ASN A 129 -0.17 5.68 -0.23
N THR A 130 -0.37 5.71 -1.54
CA THR A 130 -0.90 6.88 -2.22
C THR A 130 -2.25 7.33 -1.65
N PHE A 131 -2.44 8.63 -1.58
CA PHE A 131 -3.75 9.24 -1.34
C PHE A 131 -4.52 9.52 -2.64
N ILE A 132 -3.92 9.22 -3.80
CA ILE A 132 -4.57 9.32 -5.11
C ILE A 132 -5.28 8.01 -5.44
N GLY A 133 -6.50 8.10 -5.96
CA GLY A 133 -7.31 6.93 -6.29
C GLY A 133 -8.00 6.28 -5.09
N LEU A 134 -8.77 5.23 -5.35
CA LEU A 134 -9.48 4.43 -4.34
C LEU A 134 -8.77 3.13 -4.03
N GLU A 135 -8.06 2.59 -5.00
CA GLU A 135 -7.47 1.26 -4.90
C GLU A 135 -6.23 1.25 -4.01
N ARG A 136 -6.00 0.10 -3.39
CA ARG A 136 -4.85 -0.20 -2.52
C ARG A 136 -4.05 -1.36 -3.08
N ILE A 137 -2.79 -1.48 -2.66
CA ILE A 137 -1.93 -2.62 -3.04
C ILE A 137 -2.52 -3.92 -2.48
N SER A 138 -2.95 -3.92 -1.24
CA SER A 138 -3.60 -5.06 -0.60
C SER A 138 -4.98 -5.33 -1.24
N PRO A 139 -5.23 -6.56 -1.75
CA PRO A 139 -6.49 -6.86 -2.43
C PRO A 139 -7.70 -6.88 -1.48
N VAL A 140 -7.48 -7.12 -0.20
CA VAL A 140 -8.56 -7.17 0.81
C VAL A 140 -9.18 -5.80 1.08
N GLU A 141 -8.50 -4.73 0.67
CA GLU A 141 -8.98 -3.36 0.81
C GLU A 141 -9.71 -2.85 -0.44
N ASN A 142 -9.78 -3.66 -1.50
CA ASN A 142 -10.34 -3.26 -2.78
C ASN A 142 -11.69 -3.93 -3.04
N PHE A 143 -12.54 -3.25 -3.80
CA PHE A 143 -13.80 -3.81 -4.26
C PHE A 143 -13.58 -4.95 -5.26
N ASN A 144 -12.57 -4.83 -6.15
CA ASN A 144 -12.18 -5.85 -7.09
C ASN A 144 -10.81 -6.42 -6.72
N TYR A 145 -10.59 -7.72 -6.95
CA TYR A 145 -9.29 -8.34 -6.75
C TYR A 145 -8.22 -7.80 -7.72
N SER A 146 -8.57 -7.62 -9.00
CA SER A 146 -7.69 -7.04 -10.01
C SER A 146 -7.65 -5.51 -9.92
N MET A 147 -6.53 -4.92 -10.34
CA MET A 147 -6.35 -3.48 -10.36
C MET A 147 -6.84 -2.84 -11.65
N SER A 148 -7.31 -1.62 -11.56
CA SER A 148 -7.64 -0.79 -12.71
C SER A 148 -6.40 -0.27 -13.44
N HIS A 149 -6.60 0.19 -14.67
CA HIS A 149 -5.56 0.91 -15.40
C HIS A 149 -5.12 2.19 -14.68
N ALA A 150 -6.05 2.90 -14.05
CA ALA A 150 -5.74 4.12 -13.30
C ALA A 150 -4.74 3.84 -12.17
N PHE A 151 -4.93 2.76 -11.40
CA PHE A 151 -3.98 2.35 -10.37
C PHE A 151 -2.64 1.89 -10.94
N THR A 152 -2.66 1.16 -12.06
CA THR A 152 -1.44 0.63 -12.68
C THR A 152 -0.49 1.72 -13.14
N PHE A 153 -1.01 2.80 -13.68
CA PHE A 153 -0.22 3.92 -14.19
C PHE A 153 -0.12 5.10 -13.23
N GLY A 154 -0.87 5.06 -12.12
CA GLY A 154 -0.83 6.06 -11.06
C GLY A 154 0.29 5.81 -10.05
N PRO A 155 0.50 6.76 -9.14
CA PRO A 155 1.39 6.57 -8.00
C PRO A 155 0.80 5.53 -7.05
N ARG A 156 1.63 4.63 -6.51
CA ARG A 156 1.20 3.58 -5.57
C ARG A 156 1.62 3.89 -4.15
N ASN A 157 2.82 4.40 -4.00
CA ASN A 157 3.41 4.82 -2.73
C ASN A 157 4.07 6.18 -2.88
N HIS A 158 4.24 6.85 -1.76
CA HIS A 158 5.00 8.09 -1.65
C HIS A 158 6.00 7.98 -0.50
N ASN A 159 7.19 8.56 -0.70
CA ASN A 159 8.17 8.78 0.35
C ASN A 159 8.23 10.29 0.63
N GLY A 160 7.85 10.72 1.83
CA GLY A 160 7.79 12.15 2.12
C GLY A 160 7.20 12.50 3.46
N LEU A 161 6.77 13.74 3.55
CA LEU A 161 6.04 14.32 4.68
C LEU A 161 4.62 14.67 4.21
N MET A 162 3.64 14.23 4.96
CA MET A 162 2.22 14.51 4.75
C MET A 162 1.61 15.12 6.01
N LEU A 163 0.77 16.10 5.84
CA LEU A 163 -0.09 16.68 6.87
C LEU A 163 -1.54 16.37 6.56
N ASP A 164 -2.20 15.77 7.51
CA ASP A 164 -3.63 15.47 7.50
C ASP A 164 -4.35 16.47 8.39
N PHE A 165 -5.43 17.06 7.88
CA PHE A 165 -6.25 18.04 8.58
C PHE A 165 -7.71 17.60 8.59
N LYS A 166 -8.31 17.50 9.75
CA LYS A 166 -9.78 17.46 9.92
C LYS A 166 -10.29 18.89 9.96
N LEU A 167 -10.83 19.36 8.84
CA LEU A 167 -11.31 20.76 8.74
C LEU A 167 -12.62 20.96 9.50
N ASN A 168 -13.49 19.96 9.48
CA ASN A 168 -14.73 19.90 10.25
C ASN A 168 -15.28 18.45 10.20
N ASN A 169 -16.49 18.22 10.69
CA ASN A 169 -17.10 16.88 10.76
C ASN A 169 -17.28 16.19 9.41
N ASN A 170 -17.22 16.94 8.30
CA ASN A 170 -17.51 16.43 6.98
C ASN A 170 -16.33 16.54 6.00
N TRP A 171 -15.33 17.35 6.30
CA TRP A 171 -14.24 17.64 5.37
C TRP A 171 -12.89 17.36 5.98
N ASP A 172 -12.11 16.58 5.25
CA ASP A 172 -10.70 16.30 5.52
C ASP A 172 -9.83 16.83 4.38
N MET A 173 -8.63 17.24 4.70
CA MET A 173 -7.62 17.69 3.74
C MET A 173 -6.27 17.05 4.02
N LYS A 174 -5.55 16.70 2.96
CA LYS A 174 -4.16 16.26 3.00
C LYS A 174 -3.29 17.21 2.18
N LEU A 175 -2.10 17.50 2.69
CA LEU A 175 -1.05 18.20 1.96
C LEU A 175 0.25 17.40 2.10
N ALA A 176 1.01 17.25 1.02
CA ALA A 176 2.23 16.45 1.05
C ALA A 176 3.36 17.06 0.22
N VAL A 177 4.58 16.91 0.73
CA VAL A 177 5.84 17.11 -0.01
C VAL A 177 6.57 15.78 -0.02
N MET A 178 6.93 15.29 -1.19
CA MET A 178 7.37 13.91 -1.39
C MET A 178 8.55 13.86 -2.35
N ASN A 179 9.28 12.77 -2.35
CA ASN A 179 10.20 12.44 -3.43
C ASN A 179 9.45 12.38 -4.77
N PRO A 180 10.12 12.56 -5.91
CA PRO A 180 9.50 12.35 -7.21
C PRO A 180 8.81 10.98 -7.28
N MET A 181 7.67 10.90 -7.97
CA MET A 181 6.88 9.66 -8.07
C MET A 181 7.64 8.48 -8.68
N GLU A 182 8.65 8.77 -9.48
CA GLU A 182 9.52 7.77 -10.10
C GLU A 182 10.63 7.26 -9.18
N VAL A 183 10.79 7.87 -7.99
CA VAL A 183 11.88 7.58 -7.04
C VAL A 183 11.30 6.89 -5.82
N THR A 184 11.61 5.61 -5.68
CA THR A 184 11.07 4.77 -4.61
C THR A 184 11.93 4.70 -3.35
N ASP A 185 13.25 4.98 -3.46
CA ASP A 185 14.18 4.82 -2.35
C ASP A 185 14.66 6.17 -1.80
N PHE A 186 15.62 6.79 -2.48
CA PHE A 186 16.16 8.07 -2.07
C PHE A 186 16.13 9.08 -3.22
N ASN A 187 15.98 10.34 -2.87
CA ASN A 187 15.92 11.39 -3.88
C ASN A 187 17.33 11.81 -4.34
N ASN A 188 17.77 11.25 -5.43
CA ASN A 188 19.03 11.60 -6.11
C ASN A 188 18.88 12.70 -7.16
N THR A 189 17.67 13.21 -7.37
CA THR A 189 17.37 14.20 -8.41
C THR A 189 17.39 15.64 -7.88
N GLY A 190 17.30 15.84 -6.57
CA GLY A 190 17.15 17.14 -5.94
C GLY A 190 15.78 17.81 -6.15
N HIS A 191 14.84 17.13 -6.81
CA HIS A 191 13.48 17.62 -7.04
C HIS A 191 12.49 16.97 -6.05
N TYR A 192 11.36 17.63 -5.84
CA TYR A 192 10.28 17.15 -5.00
C TYR A 192 8.96 17.17 -5.75
N SER A 193 8.07 16.27 -5.37
CA SER A 193 6.66 16.28 -5.73
C SER A 193 5.87 16.98 -4.64
N VAL A 194 4.81 17.65 -5.04
CA VAL A 194 3.83 18.21 -4.11
C VAL A 194 2.45 17.64 -4.44
N GLY A 195 1.65 17.46 -3.43
CA GLY A 195 0.30 16.94 -3.63
C GLY A 195 -0.63 17.32 -2.50
N GLY A 196 -1.90 17.09 -2.77
CA GLY A 196 -2.94 17.28 -1.79
C GLY A 196 -4.23 16.56 -2.17
N GLN A 197 -5.10 16.45 -1.21
CA GLN A 197 -6.41 15.84 -1.36
C GLN A 197 -7.41 16.56 -0.47
N ILE A 198 -8.64 16.70 -0.95
CA ILE A 198 -9.77 17.10 -0.14
C ILE A 198 -10.88 16.05 -0.30
N THR A 199 -11.52 15.70 0.79
CA THR A 199 -12.60 14.70 0.81
C THR A 199 -13.70 15.07 1.80
N ASN A 200 -14.93 14.64 1.51
CA ASN A 200 -16.08 14.82 2.40
C ASN A 200 -16.92 13.53 2.55
N GLY A 201 -16.34 12.37 2.43
CA GLY A 201 -17.05 11.10 2.50
C GLY A 201 -17.73 10.66 1.20
N ARG A 202 -18.35 11.57 0.48
CA ARG A 202 -19.01 11.32 -0.83
C ARG A 202 -18.18 11.76 -2.01
N PHE A 203 -17.30 12.69 -1.80
CA PHE A 203 -16.50 13.33 -2.83
C PHE A 203 -15.04 13.38 -2.43
N LYS A 204 -14.18 13.08 -3.38
CA LYS A 204 -12.73 13.11 -3.21
C LYS A 204 -12.11 13.78 -4.43
N PHE A 205 -11.28 14.76 -4.18
CA PHE A 205 -10.44 15.40 -5.19
C PHE A 205 -8.99 15.31 -4.72
N GLY A 206 -8.14 14.72 -5.56
CA GLY A 206 -6.72 14.57 -5.30
C GLY A 206 -5.88 15.12 -6.45
N TYR A 207 -4.73 15.65 -6.12
CA TYR A 207 -3.75 16.14 -7.07
C TYR A 207 -2.34 15.87 -6.59
N VAL A 208 -1.50 15.36 -7.48
CA VAL A 208 -0.04 15.24 -7.27
C VAL A 208 0.68 15.75 -8.50
N ARG A 209 1.69 16.58 -8.28
CA ARG A 209 2.58 17.06 -9.32
C ARG A 209 4.03 16.69 -9.00
N SER A 210 4.66 15.98 -9.92
CA SER A 210 6.10 15.76 -10.00
C SER A 210 6.69 16.58 -11.14
N GLN A 211 8.01 16.59 -11.28
CA GLN A 211 8.70 17.35 -12.33
C GLN A 211 8.25 16.96 -13.75
N ARG A 212 8.00 15.66 -13.99
CA ARG A 212 7.70 15.11 -15.32
C ARG A 212 6.26 14.68 -15.50
N SER A 213 5.52 14.55 -14.42
CA SER A 213 4.16 13.99 -14.43
C SER A 213 3.25 14.69 -13.44
N SER A 214 1.97 14.65 -13.72
CA SER A 214 0.94 15.08 -12.78
C SER A 214 -0.25 14.13 -12.85
N PHE A 215 -0.90 13.92 -11.71
CA PHE A 215 -2.11 13.11 -11.59
C PHE A 215 -3.22 13.94 -10.95
N ILE A 216 -4.39 13.83 -11.52
CA ILE A 216 -5.63 14.38 -10.97
C ILE A 216 -6.59 13.21 -10.75
N ASP A 217 -7.22 13.21 -9.62
CA ASP A 217 -8.17 12.21 -9.20
C ASP A 217 -9.45 12.90 -8.73
N ILE A 218 -10.58 12.52 -9.33
CA ILE A 218 -11.91 13.02 -8.97
C ILE A 218 -12.82 11.82 -8.78
N ILE A 219 -13.27 11.60 -7.55
CA ILE A 219 -14.10 10.48 -7.19
C ILE A 219 -15.38 11.02 -6.55
N GLY A 220 -16.52 10.60 -7.08
CA GLY A 220 -17.81 10.85 -6.48
C GLY A 220 -18.46 9.53 -6.06
N GLY A 221 -19.10 9.51 -4.90
CA GLY A 221 -19.88 8.39 -4.41
C GLY A 221 -21.33 8.77 -4.23
N PHE A 222 -22.21 7.81 -4.46
CA PHE A 222 -23.63 7.90 -4.12
C PHE A 222 -23.90 6.86 -3.02
N ASP A 223 -24.67 7.25 -2.01
CA ASP A 223 -25.21 6.27 -1.06
C ASP A 223 -26.26 5.45 -1.82
N ILE A 224 -26.08 4.14 -1.85
CA ILE A 224 -27.03 3.16 -2.38
C ILE A 224 -27.89 2.65 -1.23
#